data_eed76d6c7ade1a0d91c0eeab0293f4c3
#
_entry.id   eed76d6c7ade1a0d91c0eeab0293f4c3
#
_cell.length_a   1.000
_cell.length_b   1.000
_cell.length_c   1.000
_cell.angle_alpha   90.00
_cell.angle_beta   90.00
_cell.angle_gamma   90.00
#
_symmetry.space_group_name_H-M   'P 1'
#
loop_
_entity.id
_entity.type
_entity.pdbx_description
1 polymer ?
#
loop_
_entity_poly.entity_id
_entity_poly.type
_entity_poly.pdbx_seq_one_letter_code
_entity_poly.pdbx_strand_id
1 'polypeptide(L)'
;MAHLAKKSLNELLVNLFNHVMDLEAKAVITEEYRDITNNDMHIIEAIGVEEPRNMSEIARRLSITVSTLTTNMNGLEKKGYIVRTRSVEDKRVVYVTLTEKGKKAFYHHRDFHRKMIRALVKDLNEEDMEVLYRCLKNLNGFLEQEAG
;
A
#
# COMPACT_ATOMS: atom_id res chain seq x y z
N MET A 1 32.83 17.65 2.00
CA MET A 1 31.48 17.80 2.59
C MET A 1 30.40 17.15 1.71
N ALA A 2 30.20 17.56 0.47
CA ALA A 2 29.16 17.00 -0.40
C ALA A 2 29.30 15.48 -0.67
N HIS A 3 30.51 14.95 -0.79
CA HIS A 3 30.73 13.52 -1.00
C HIS A 3 30.41 12.66 0.23
N LEU A 4 30.78 13.13 1.41
CA LEU A 4 30.45 12.49 2.67
C LEU A 4 28.94 12.49 2.92
N ALA A 5 28.27 13.62 2.63
CA ALA A 5 26.81 13.73 2.75
C ALA A 5 26.07 12.77 1.82
N LYS A 6 26.51 12.61 0.58
CA LYS A 6 25.93 11.66 -0.38
C LYS A 6 26.13 10.19 0.03
N LYS A 7 27.29 9.84 0.56
CA LYS A 7 27.58 8.49 1.06
C LYS A 7 26.67 8.16 2.25
N SER A 8 26.59 9.07 3.22
CA SER A 8 25.72 8.92 4.40
C SER A 8 24.24 8.83 4.02
N LEU A 9 23.82 9.59 3.01
CA LEU A 9 22.44 9.55 2.50
C LEU A 9 22.14 8.21 1.85
N ASN A 10 23.06 7.65 1.06
CA ASN A 10 22.88 6.33 0.46
C ASN A 10 22.76 5.23 1.52
N GLU A 11 23.66 5.23 2.51
CA GLU A 11 23.61 4.28 3.62
C GLU A 11 22.29 4.39 4.40
N LEU A 12 21.82 5.61 4.65
CA LEU A 12 20.56 5.86 5.33
C LEU A 12 19.36 5.36 4.51
N LEU A 13 19.34 5.61 3.20
CA LEU A 13 18.28 5.13 2.31
C LEU A 13 18.22 3.61 2.26
N VAL A 14 19.36 2.92 2.11
CA VAL A 14 19.42 1.45 2.10
C VAL A 14 18.90 0.88 3.41
N ASN A 15 19.36 1.40 4.55
CA ASN A 15 18.89 0.98 5.86
C ASN A 15 17.40 1.26 6.05
N LEU A 16 16.92 2.42 5.61
CA LEU A 16 15.52 2.80 5.68
C LEU A 16 14.63 1.83 4.90
N PHE A 17 14.97 1.51 3.65
CA PHE A 17 14.21 0.54 2.85
C PHE A 17 14.16 -0.83 3.52
N ASN A 18 15.28 -1.33 4.05
CA ASN A 18 15.31 -2.60 4.75
C ASN A 18 14.43 -2.58 6.01
N HIS A 19 14.50 -1.52 6.81
CA HIS A 19 13.67 -1.37 8.01
C HIS A 19 12.19 -1.23 7.68
N VAL A 20 11.82 -0.47 6.66
CA VAL A 20 10.41 -0.31 6.22
C VAL A 20 9.84 -1.65 5.79
N MET A 21 10.56 -2.42 4.97
CA MET A 21 10.12 -3.74 4.51
C MET A 21 9.91 -4.71 5.68
N ASP A 22 10.86 -4.77 6.63
CA ASP A 22 10.78 -5.63 7.80
C ASP A 22 9.62 -5.23 8.74
N LEU A 23 9.46 -3.94 8.99
CA LEU A 23 8.42 -3.42 9.88
C LEU A 23 7.03 -3.52 9.27
N GLU A 24 6.87 -3.26 7.97
CA GLU A 24 5.59 -3.49 7.29
C GLU A 24 5.16 -4.94 7.37
N ALA A 25 6.06 -5.88 7.10
CA ALA A 25 5.79 -7.30 7.22
C ALA A 25 5.36 -7.67 8.65
N LYS A 26 6.06 -7.17 9.68
CA LYS A 26 5.73 -7.40 11.09
C LYS A 26 4.46 -6.70 11.54
N ALA A 27 4.21 -5.47 11.07
CA ALA A 27 3.02 -4.69 11.42
C ALA A 27 1.74 -5.28 10.82
N VAL A 28 1.83 -5.90 9.66
CA VAL A 28 0.72 -6.63 9.01
C VAL A 28 0.40 -7.91 9.76
N ILE A 29 1.42 -8.64 10.23
CA ILE A 29 1.26 -9.91 10.95
C ILE A 29 1.07 -9.62 12.44
N THR A 30 -0.15 -9.28 12.83
CA THR A 30 -0.61 -9.31 14.23
C THR A 30 -1.31 -10.64 14.52
N GLU A 31 -1.63 -10.92 15.79
CA GLU A 31 -2.42 -12.13 16.12
C GLU A 31 -3.77 -12.15 15.41
N GLU A 32 -4.38 -11.00 15.22
CA GLU A 32 -5.68 -10.83 14.55
C GLU A 32 -5.60 -11.03 13.03
N TYR A 33 -4.43 -10.73 12.41
CA TYR A 33 -4.23 -10.75 10.95
C TYR A 33 -3.11 -11.70 10.50
N ARG A 34 -2.95 -12.84 11.16
CA ARG A 34 -1.92 -13.83 10.83
C ARG A 34 -2.02 -14.42 9.44
N ASP A 35 -3.21 -14.40 8.88
CA ASP A 35 -3.53 -14.99 7.58
C ASP A 35 -3.40 -13.99 6.42
N ILE A 36 -2.99 -12.75 6.69
CA ILE A 36 -2.73 -11.72 5.67
C ILE A 36 -1.26 -11.66 5.31
N THR A 37 -0.97 -11.70 4.00
CA THR A 37 0.36 -11.38 3.46
C THR A 37 0.48 -9.87 3.20
N ASN A 38 1.71 -9.40 2.96
CA ASN A 38 1.92 -8.00 2.56
C ASN A 38 1.22 -7.67 1.23
N ASN A 39 1.22 -8.62 0.29
CA ASN A 39 0.49 -8.48 -0.97
C ASN A 39 -1.02 -8.36 -0.76
N ASP A 40 -1.59 -9.17 0.11
CA ASP A 40 -3.00 -9.08 0.50
C ASP A 40 -3.35 -7.69 1.05
N MET A 41 -2.45 -7.11 1.85
CA MET A 41 -2.63 -5.79 2.44
C MET A 41 -2.63 -4.69 1.38
N HIS A 42 -1.75 -4.76 0.37
CA HIS A 42 -1.77 -3.84 -0.77
C HIS A 42 -3.07 -3.92 -1.57
N ILE A 43 -3.65 -5.10 -1.71
CA ILE A 43 -4.95 -5.28 -2.36
C ILE A 43 -6.06 -4.65 -1.51
N ILE A 44 -6.06 -4.87 -0.20
CA ILE A 44 -7.02 -4.25 0.74
C ILE A 44 -6.95 -2.71 0.64
N GLU A 45 -5.76 -2.14 0.59
CA GLU A 45 -5.57 -0.69 0.40
C GLU A 45 -6.11 -0.20 -0.94
N ALA A 46 -5.88 -0.94 -2.02
CA ALA A 46 -6.36 -0.58 -3.35
C ALA A 46 -7.89 -0.64 -3.46
N ILE A 47 -8.54 -1.53 -2.71
CA ILE A 47 -10.01 -1.59 -2.62
C ILE A 47 -10.54 -0.36 -1.87
N GLY A 48 -9.95 -0.03 -0.73
CA GLY A 48 -10.38 1.09 0.09
C GLY A 48 -11.71 0.87 0.80
N VAL A 49 -12.15 1.88 1.54
CA VAL A 49 -13.35 1.81 2.40
C VAL A 49 -14.50 2.70 1.95
N GLU A 50 -14.31 3.51 0.92
CA GLU A 50 -15.28 4.51 0.49
C GLU A 50 -16.42 3.87 -0.32
N GLU A 51 -16.17 3.53 -1.55
CA GLU A 51 -17.19 3.00 -2.46
C GLU A 51 -16.72 1.70 -3.13
N PRO A 52 -17.66 0.87 -3.62
CA PRO A 52 -17.31 -0.34 -4.35
C PRO A 52 -16.43 -0.02 -5.56
N ARG A 53 -15.39 -0.81 -5.76
CA ARG A 53 -14.49 -0.70 -6.92
C ARG A 53 -14.63 -1.94 -7.79
N ASN A 54 -14.54 -1.77 -9.11
CA ASN A 54 -14.53 -2.92 -10.00
C ASN A 54 -13.13 -3.55 -10.09
N MET A 55 -13.09 -4.80 -10.52
CA MET A 55 -11.86 -5.59 -10.63
C MET A 55 -10.81 -4.93 -11.53
N SER A 56 -11.23 -4.33 -12.64
CA SER A 56 -10.33 -3.66 -13.59
C SER A 56 -9.64 -2.43 -12.99
N GLU A 57 -10.35 -1.64 -12.19
CA GLU A 57 -9.78 -0.48 -11.48
C GLU A 57 -8.74 -0.90 -10.46
N ILE A 58 -9.03 -1.94 -9.69
CA ILE A 58 -8.12 -2.46 -8.66
C ILE A 58 -6.85 -3.00 -9.34
N ALA A 59 -7.00 -3.80 -10.39
CA ALA A 59 -5.87 -4.36 -11.14
C ALA A 59 -4.97 -3.26 -11.71
N ARG A 60 -5.57 -2.20 -12.25
CA ARG A 60 -4.83 -1.04 -12.78
C ARG A 60 -4.05 -0.31 -11.69
N ARG A 61 -4.65 -0.08 -10.51
CA ARG A 61 -3.98 0.55 -9.37
C ARG A 61 -2.77 -0.26 -8.89
N LEU A 62 -2.87 -1.57 -8.94
CA LEU A 62 -1.82 -2.48 -8.50
C LEU A 62 -0.82 -2.83 -9.63
N SER A 63 -1.05 -2.36 -10.84
CA SER A 63 -0.23 -2.70 -12.03
C SER A 63 -0.11 -4.20 -12.26
N ILE A 64 -1.21 -4.92 -12.08
CA ILE A 64 -1.31 -6.37 -12.31
C ILE A 64 -2.45 -6.68 -13.29
N THR A 65 -2.47 -7.91 -13.81
CA THR A 65 -3.58 -8.38 -14.64
C THR A 65 -4.81 -8.69 -13.79
N VAL A 66 -6.00 -8.62 -14.41
CA VAL A 66 -7.25 -9.04 -13.75
C VAL A 66 -7.20 -10.53 -13.39
N SER A 67 -6.55 -11.35 -14.19
CA SER A 67 -6.36 -12.77 -13.92
C SER A 67 -5.56 -13.02 -12.64
N THR A 68 -4.44 -12.33 -12.45
CA THR A 68 -3.64 -12.39 -11.23
C THR A 68 -4.44 -11.88 -10.03
N LEU A 69 -5.17 -10.77 -10.19
CA LEU A 69 -6.03 -10.22 -9.15
C LEU A 69 -7.11 -11.21 -8.72
N THR A 70 -7.76 -11.89 -9.68
CA THR A 70 -8.80 -12.88 -9.41
C THR A 70 -8.30 -14.00 -8.49
N THR A 71 -7.11 -14.51 -8.74
CA THR A 71 -6.47 -15.52 -7.89
C THR A 71 -6.28 -15.02 -6.44
N ASN A 72 -5.76 -13.80 -6.29
CA ASN A 72 -5.57 -13.17 -4.98
C ASN A 72 -6.91 -12.90 -4.28
N MET A 73 -7.92 -12.44 -5.02
CA MET A 73 -9.26 -12.17 -4.49
C MET A 73 -9.95 -13.43 -3.97
N ASN A 74 -9.75 -14.58 -4.62
CA ASN A 74 -10.29 -15.85 -4.14
C ASN A 74 -9.79 -16.18 -2.73
N GLY A 75 -8.50 -15.96 -2.48
CA GLY A 75 -7.89 -16.14 -1.15
C GLY A 75 -8.46 -15.16 -0.11
N LEU A 76 -8.52 -13.89 -0.44
CA LEU A 76 -9.04 -12.84 0.46
C LEU A 76 -10.53 -13.02 0.79
N GLU A 77 -11.33 -13.42 -0.18
CA GLU A 77 -12.75 -13.70 0.03
C GLU A 77 -12.94 -14.91 0.96
N LYS A 78 -12.18 -15.98 0.73
CA LYS A 78 -12.18 -17.16 1.60
C LYS A 78 -11.77 -16.85 3.03
N LYS A 79 -10.82 -15.95 3.23
CA LYS A 79 -10.37 -15.47 4.54
C LYS A 79 -11.36 -14.48 5.19
N GLY A 80 -12.37 -14.01 4.47
CA GLY A 80 -13.42 -13.13 4.96
C GLY A 80 -13.09 -11.64 4.97
N TYR A 81 -12.12 -11.19 4.19
CA TYR A 81 -11.73 -9.77 4.12
C TYR A 81 -12.49 -8.96 3.07
N ILE A 82 -12.97 -9.61 2.03
CA ILE A 82 -13.66 -8.97 0.91
C ILE A 82 -14.96 -9.67 0.55
N VAL A 83 -15.82 -8.93 -0.16
CA VAL A 83 -17.02 -9.45 -0.83
C VAL A 83 -16.98 -8.99 -2.28
N ARG A 84 -17.23 -9.93 -3.20
CA ARG A 84 -17.42 -9.63 -4.62
C ARG A 84 -18.90 -9.71 -4.98
N THR A 85 -19.39 -8.73 -5.71
CA THR A 85 -20.78 -8.64 -6.14
C THR A 85 -20.82 -8.33 -7.63
N ARG A 86 -21.53 -9.14 -8.41
CA ARG A 86 -21.78 -8.84 -9.82
C ARG A 86 -22.76 -7.68 -9.97
N SER A 87 -22.46 -6.79 -10.92
CA SER A 87 -23.39 -5.74 -11.27
C SER A 87 -24.70 -6.33 -11.80
N VAL A 88 -25.80 -5.75 -11.37
CA VAL A 88 -27.14 -6.11 -11.90
C VAL A 88 -27.31 -5.60 -13.33
N GLU A 89 -26.73 -4.45 -13.65
CA GLU A 89 -26.82 -3.79 -14.94
C GLU A 89 -25.94 -4.47 -16.00
N ASP A 90 -24.70 -4.83 -15.64
CA ASP A 90 -23.77 -5.55 -16.52
C ASP A 90 -23.07 -6.67 -15.76
N LYS A 91 -23.48 -7.90 -16.00
CA LYS A 91 -22.97 -9.12 -15.35
C LYS A 91 -21.47 -9.37 -15.59
N ARG A 92 -20.84 -8.67 -16.53
CA ARG A 92 -19.40 -8.73 -16.77
C ARG A 92 -18.62 -7.91 -15.76
N VAL A 93 -19.27 -6.98 -15.08
CA VAL A 93 -18.67 -6.12 -14.07
C VAL A 93 -18.82 -6.75 -12.69
N VAL A 94 -17.69 -6.92 -11.99
CA VAL A 94 -17.62 -7.41 -10.61
C VAL A 94 -17.11 -6.28 -9.73
N TYR A 95 -17.90 -5.92 -8.75
CA TYR A 95 -17.51 -4.96 -7.71
C TYR A 95 -16.95 -5.68 -6.49
N VAL A 96 -16.00 -5.02 -5.84
CA VAL A 96 -15.35 -5.52 -4.64
C VAL A 96 -15.50 -4.49 -3.52
N THR A 97 -15.87 -4.96 -2.35
CA THR A 97 -15.89 -4.17 -1.11
C THR A 97 -15.19 -4.91 0.00
N LEU A 98 -14.69 -4.16 0.99
CA LEU A 98 -14.17 -4.73 2.23
C LEU A 98 -15.32 -5.14 3.17
N THR A 99 -15.17 -6.29 3.81
CA THR A 99 -16.00 -6.68 4.97
C THR A 99 -15.61 -5.84 6.19
N GLU A 100 -16.31 -5.98 7.30
CA GLU A 100 -15.89 -5.34 8.56
C GLU A 100 -14.49 -5.79 9.00
N LYS A 101 -14.14 -7.05 8.79
CA LYS A 101 -12.79 -7.58 9.02
C LYS A 101 -11.75 -6.91 8.10
N GLY A 102 -12.08 -6.75 6.82
CA GLY A 102 -11.23 -6.07 5.85
C GLY A 102 -11.04 -4.58 6.16
N LYS A 103 -12.08 -3.88 6.60
CA LYS A 103 -12.00 -2.48 7.03
C LYS A 103 -11.10 -2.31 8.25
N LYS A 104 -11.19 -3.19 9.23
CA LYS A 104 -10.31 -3.17 10.41
C LYS A 104 -8.85 -3.34 10.00
N ALA A 105 -8.54 -4.27 9.10
CA ALA A 105 -7.19 -4.45 8.55
C ALA A 105 -6.70 -3.20 7.81
N PHE A 106 -7.56 -2.60 6.99
CA PHE A 106 -7.27 -1.35 6.28
C PHE A 106 -6.91 -0.22 7.24
N TYR A 107 -7.71 0.01 8.28
CA TYR A 107 -7.45 1.08 9.25
C TYR A 107 -6.22 0.82 10.11
N HIS A 108 -5.98 -0.43 10.49
CA HIS A 108 -4.77 -0.82 11.22
C HIS A 108 -3.50 -0.47 10.43
N HIS A 109 -3.46 -0.82 9.15
CA HIS A 109 -2.34 -0.51 8.27
C HIS A 109 -2.20 1.00 8.01
N ARG A 110 -3.31 1.70 7.79
CA ARG A 110 -3.33 3.16 7.64
C ARG A 110 -2.80 3.89 8.88
N ASP A 111 -3.11 3.41 10.07
CA ASP A 111 -2.60 3.98 11.31
C ASP A 111 -1.08 3.78 11.47
N PHE A 112 -0.56 2.65 11.02
CA PHE A 112 0.88 2.43 10.95
C PHE A 112 1.56 3.46 10.04
N HIS A 113 1.05 3.66 8.83
CA HIS A 113 1.57 4.67 7.91
C HIS A 113 1.47 6.09 8.48
N ARG A 114 0.38 6.43 9.14
CA ARG A 114 0.22 7.74 9.81
C ARG A 114 1.28 7.97 10.87
N LYS A 115 1.56 6.98 11.69
CA LYS A 115 2.61 7.06 12.72
C LYS A 115 3.98 7.27 12.08
N MET A 116 4.26 6.54 11.02
CA MET A 116 5.51 6.67 10.26
C MET A 116 5.67 8.07 9.65
N ILE A 117 4.65 8.59 9.00
CA ILE A 117 4.67 9.96 8.43
C ILE A 117 4.84 11.01 9.53
N ARG A 118 4.12 10.90 10.65
CA ARG A 118 4.29 11.83 11.78
C ARG A 118 5.73 11.83 12.31
N ALA A 119 6.35 10.67 12.42
CA ALA A 119 7.75 10.56 12.84
C ALA A 119 8.71 11.23 11.84
N LEU A 120 8.44 11.07 10.54
CA LEU A 120 9.24 11.65 9.47
C LEU A 120 9.20 13.20 9.50
N VAL A 121 8.03 13.77 9.70
CA VAL A 121 7.81 15.21 9.50
C VAL A 121 7.80 16.03 10.80
N LYS A 122 7.99 15.41 11.94
CA LYS A 122 7.82 16.04 13.27
C LYS A 122 8.60 17.34 13.48
N ASP A 123 9.76 17.48 12.86
CA ASP A 123 10.67 18.62 13.01
C ASP A 123 10.69 19.54 11.78
N LEU A 124 9.77 19.33 10.82
CA LEU A 124 9.71 20.08 9.56
C LEU A 124 8.70 21.22 9.63
N ASN A 125 9.08 22.37 9.06
CA ASN A 125 8.15 23.46 8.76
C ASN A 125 7.51 23.25 7.36
N GLU A 126 6.64 24.15 6.91
CA GLU A 126 5.95 24.06 5.63
C GLU A 126 6.90 24.07 4.42
N GLU A 127 7.96 24.90 4.46
CA GLU A 127 8.96 24.98 3.40
C GLU A 127 9.77 23.65 3.30
N ASP A 128 10.15 23.10 4.43
CA ASP A 128 10.83 21.80 4.52
C ASP A 128 9.95 20.68 3.98
N MET A 129 8.65 20.72 4.26
CA MET A 129 7.68 19.74 3.74
C MET A 129 7.61 19.78 2.22
N GLU A 130 7.59 20.96 1.60
CA GLU A 130 7.61 21.08 0.14
C GLU A 130 8.90 20.52 -0.47
N VAL A 131 10.04 20.78 0.15
CA VAL A 131 11.34 20.23 -0.28
C VAL A 131 11.35 18.70 -0.18
N LEU A 132 10.91 18.15 0.95
CA LEU A 132 10.81 16.71 1.17
C LEU A 132 9.88 16.06 0.13
N TYR A 133 8.70 16.61 -0.09
CA TYR A 133 7.75 16.12 -1.09
C TYR A 133 8.37 16.08 -2.49
N ARG A 134 9.05 17.14 -2.89
CA ARG A 134 9.74 17.22 -4.18
C ARG A 134 10.85 16.18 -4.31
N CYS A 135 11.66 15.96 -3.26
CA CYS A 135 12.71 14.96 -3.25
C CYS A 135 12.14 13.53 -3.39
N LEU A 136 11.09 13.22 -2.65
CA LEU A 136 10.41 11.92 -2.72
C LEU A 136 9.76 11.69 -4.10
N LYS A 137 9.15 12.74 -4.66
CA LYS A 137 8.59 12.69 -6.02
C LYS A 137 9.65 12.41 -7.08
N ASN A 138 10.82 13.04 -6.97
CA ASN A 138 11.94 12.79 -7.88
C ASN A 138 12.43 11.34 -7.77
N LEU A 139 12.56 10.82 -6.56
CA LEU A 139 12.96 9.43 -6.34
C LEU A 139 11.91 8.45 -6.90
N ASN A 140 10.64 8.70 -6.68
CA ASN A 140 9.56 7.87 -7.20
C ASN A 140 9.57 7.86 -8.74
N GLY A 141 9.72 9.02 -9.38
CA GLY A 141 9.84 9.12 -10.83
C GLY A 141 11.01 8.35 -11.41
N PHE A 142 12.16 8.36 -10.74
CA PHE A 142 13.30 7.53 -11.11
C PHE A 142 12.97 6.03 -11.02
N LEU A 143 12.38 5.60 -9.92
CA LEU A 143 12.01 4.19 -9.71
C LEU A 143 10.98 3.70 -10.74
N GLU A 144 10.00 4.53 -11.11
CA GLU A 144 9.02 4.22 -12.16
C GLU A 144 9.67 4.03 -13.53
N GLN A 145 10.68 4.85 -13.87
CA GLN A 145 11.42 4.72 -15.12
C GLN A 145 12.27 3.44 -15.17
N GLU A 146 12.90 3.06 -14.06
CA GLU A 146 13.70 1.84 -13.98
C GLU A 146 12.84 0.56 -13.98
N ALA A 147 11.61 0.64 -13.48
CA ALA A 147 10.66 -0.49 -13.44
C ALA A 147 9.95 -0.75 -14.78
N GLY A 148 9.92 0.23 -15.67
CA GLY A 148 9.32 0.14 -17.01
C GLY A 148 10.23 -0.44 -18.04
#